data_00776ac262e038fe9534d769a11b0463
#
_entry.id   00776ac262e038fe9534d769a11b0463
#
_cell.length_a   1.000
_cell.length_b   1.000
_cell.length_c   1.000
_cell.angle_alpha   90.00
_cell.angle_beta   90.00
_cell.angle_gamma   90.00
#
_symmetry.space_group_name_H-M   'P 1'
#
loop_
_entity.id
_entity.type
_entity.pdbx_description
1 polymer ?
#
loop_
_entity_poly.entity_id
_entity_poly.type
_entity_poly.pdbx_seq_one_letter_code
_entity_poly.pdbx_strand_id
1 'polypeptide(L)'
;MLLGGKTWLGTAKDPIKDQTDFLAQIDYLQVSKLLFPIGGLMKHEVREIALQAGLPSARRKDSQGICFLGKINYNDFVRRFLGEKEGAVIEFETGKKIGTHRGYWFHTIGQRKGLGLGGGPWFVVKKDIQDNIIYVSHGYDAEQQYGYEFRMKDFNFITDNPWEGSTGEEEVTFKIRHTPEFIKGRLLHDEEGYRIISSEKLQGIAPGQFGVIYDAESRVCFGSGEIG
;
A
#
# COMPACT_ATOMS: atom_id res chain seq x y z
N MET A 1 -16.94 -10.37 -9.06
CA MET A 1 -17.46 -11.74 -9.28
C MET A 1 -18.72 -11.96 -8.44
N LEU A 2 -19.56 -12.93 -8.81
CA LEU A 2 -20.79 -13.24 -8.07
C LEU A 2 -20.59 -14.54 -7.28
N LEU A 3 -20.74 -14.50 -5.96
CA LEU A 3 -20.64 -15.66 -5.06
C LEU A 3 -21.76 -15.59 -4.02
N GLY A 4 -22.50 -16.70 -3.83
CA GLY A 4 -23.60 -16.75 -2.86
C GLY A 4 -24.71 -15.70 -3.09
N GLY A 5 -24.91 -15.26 -4.33
CA GLY A 5 -25.87 -14.21 -4.69
C GLY A 5 -25.42 -12.78 -4.42
N LYS A 6 -24.21 -12.57 -3.90
CA LYS A 6 -23.62 -11.24 -3.66
C LYS A 6 -22.45 -10.95 -4.60
N THR A 7 -22.23 -9.65 -4.85
CA THR A 7 -21.10 -9.17 -5.66
C THR A 7 -19.85 -9.03 -4.77
N TRP A 8 -18.76 -9.65 -5.19
CA TRP A 8 -17.45 -9.58 -4.55
C TRP A 8 -16.42 -8.96 -5.48
N LEU A 9 -15.45 -8.24 -4.93
CA LEU A 9 -14.32 -7.73 -5.68
C LEU A 9 -13.34 -8.87 -5.96
N GLY A 10 -13.28 -9.32 -7.21
CA GLY A 10 -12.34 -10.36 -7.65
C GLY A 10 -11.05 -9.75 -8.16
N THR A 11 -9.93 -10.46 -7.95
CA THR A 11 -8.62 -10.09 -8.50
C THR A 11 -8.60 -10.22 -10.03
N ALA A 12 -7.74 -9.45 -10.69
CA ALA A 12 -7.58 -9.52 -12.13
C ALA A 12 -6.77 -10.76 -12.54
N LYS A 13 -6.99 -11.24 -13.79
CA LYS A 13 -6.18 -12.31 -14.39
C LYS A 13 -4.70 -11.95 -14.48
N ASP A 14 -4.39 -10.67 -14.74
CA ASP A 14 -3.02 -10.15 -14.82
C ASP A 14 -2.57 -9.61 -13.45
N PRO A 15 -1.71 -10.32 -12.71
CA PRO A 15 -1.31 -9.92 -11.37
C PRO A 15 -0.49 -8.61 -11.34
N ILE A 16 0.22 -8.30 -12.46
CA ILE A 16 0.98 -7.05 -12.58
C ILE A 16 0.05 -5.84 -12.76
N LYS A 17 -1.17 -6.08 -13.26
CA LYS A 17 -2.16 -5.03 -13.52
C LYS A 17 -3.36 -5.11 -12.57
N ASP A 18 -3.33 -6.03 -11.63
CA ASP A 18 -4.30 -6.06 -10.56
C ASP A 18 -4.23 -4.78 -9.72
N GLN A 19 -5.36 -4.17 -9.47
CA GLN A 19 -5.50 -2.92 -8.71
C GLN A 19 -6.58 -3.04 -7.63
N THR A 20 -6.88 -4.25 -7.20
CA THR A 20 -7.87 -4.49 -6.14
C THR A 20 -7.45 -3.87 -4.81
N ASP A 21 -6.15 -3.77 -4.55
CA ASP A 21 -5.58 -3.08 -3.39
C ASP A 21 -5.94 -1.58 -3.33
N PHE A 22 -6.09 -0.91 -4.47
CA PHE A 22 -6.58 0.48 -4.52
C PHE A 22 -8.08 0.62 -4.30
N LEU A 23 -8.83 -0.46 -4.46
CA LEU A 23 -10.28 -0.50 -4.32
C LEU A 23 -10.73 -1.11 -2.98
N ALA A 24 -9.81 -1.52 -2.13
CA ALA A 24 -10.12 -2.28 -0.92
C ALA A 24 -10.86 -1.48 0.17
N GLN A 25 -11.03 -0.17 -0.01
CA GLN A 25 -11.79 0.71 0.87
C GLN A 25 -13.18 1.11 0.33
N ILE A 26 -13.62 0.54 -0.80
CA ILE A 26 -14.98 0.74 -1.30
C ILE A 26 -15.99 -0.08 -0.49
N ASP A 27 -17.27 0.31 -0.54
CA ASP A 27 -18.37 -0.41 0.09
C ASP A 27 -19.13 -1.32 -0.89
N TYR A 28 -20.10 -2.07 -0.36
CA TYR A 28 -20.94 -2.97 -1.15
C TYR A 28 -21.76 -2.26 -2.23
N LEU A 29 -22.28 -1.07 -1.94
CA LEU A 29 -23.07 -0.30 -2.91
C LEU A 29 -22.20 0.17 -4.07
N GLN A 30 -20.93 0.46 -3.79
CA GLN A 30 -19.96 0.85 -4.81
C GLN A 30 -19.57 -0.36 -5.66
N VAL A 31 -19.12 -1.47 -5.05
CA VAL A 31 -18.66 -2.65 -5.81
C VAL A 31 -19.78 -3.25 -6.64
N SER A 32 -21.04 -3.21 -6.17
CA SER A 32 -22.19 -3.72 -6.90
C SER A 32 -22.50 -2.97 -8.21
N LYS A 33 -22.00 -1.74 -8.34
CA LYS A 33 -22.17 -0.87 -9.51
C LYS A 33 -20.96 -0.85 -10.43
N LEU A 34 -19.83 -1.46 -10.02
CA LEU A 34 -18.62 -1.48 -10.82
C LEU A 34 -18.65 -2.62 -11.85
N LEU A 35 -18.09 -2.32 -13.02
CA LEU A 35 -17.91 -3.28 -14.11
C LEU A 35 -16.44 -3.25 -14.54
N PHE A 36 -15.82 -4.43 -14.62
CA PHE A 36 -14.43 -4.61 -15.02
C PHE A 36 -14.33 -5.45 -16.30
N PRO A 37 -14.62 -4.88 -17.49
CA PRO A 37 -14.76 -5.64 -18.74
C PRO A 37 -13.50 -6.37 -19.17
N ILE A 38 -12.32 -5.86 -18.77
CA ILE A 38 -11.00 -6.41 -19.12
C ILE A 38 -10.33 -7.15 -17.97
N GLY A 39 -11.00 -7.33 -16.83
CA GLY A 39 -10.42 -7.99 -15.64
C GLY A 39 -10.03 -9.46 -15.89
N GLY A 40 -10.68 -10.13 -16.84
CA GLY A 40 -10.35 -11.50 -17.26
C GLY A 40 -9.28 -11.62 -18.34
N LEU A 41 -8.58 -10.54 -18.69
CA LEU A 41 -7.58 -10.50 -19.76
C LEU A 41 -6.19 -10.11 -19.23
N MET A 42 -5.15 -10.72 -19.83
CA MET A 42 -3.77 -10.25 -19.64
C MET A 42 -3.54 -8.94 -20.42
N LYS A 43 -2.64 -8.11 -19.96
CA LYS A 43 -2.35 -6.81 -20.60
C LYS A 43 -2.00 -6.92 -22.09
N HIS A 44 -1.26 -7.95 -22.49
CA HIS A 44 -0.94 -8.17 -23.90
C HIS A 44 -2.19 -8.51 -24.73
N GLU A 45 -3.11 -9.35 -24.20
CA GLU A 45 -4.38 -9.67 -24.85
C GLU A 45 -5.23 -8.39 -25.07
N VAL A 46 -5.28 -7.51 -24.06
CA VAL A 46 -5.96 -6.21 -24.17
C VAL A 46 -5.35 -5.35 -25.30
N ARG A 47 -4.01 -5.34 -25.42
CA ARG A 47 -3.32 -4.60 -26.49
C ARG A 47 -3.59 -5.16 -27.87
N GLU A 48 -3.62 -6.49 -28.01
CA GLU A 48 -3.96 -7.15 -29.28
C GLU A 48 -5.37 -6.81 -29.73
N ILE A 49 -6.35 -6.92 -28.82
CA ILE A 49 -7.74 -6.53 -29.10
C ILE A 49 -7.83 -5.06 -29.51
N ALA A 50 -7.14 -4.17 -28.81
CA ALA A 50 -7.11 -2.76 -29.12
C ALA A 50 -6.49 -2.46 -30.50
N LEU A 51 -5.43 -3.21 -30.90
CA LEU A 51 -4.82 -3.11 -32.23
C LEU A 51 -5.77 -3.60 -33.32
N GLN A 52 -6.41 -4.74 -33.13
CA GLN A 52 -7.38 -5.29 -34.04
C GLN A 52 -8.60 -4.37 -34.25
N ALA A 53 -9.02 -3.71 -33.16
CA ALA A 53 -10.11 -2.72 -33.19
C ALA A 53 -9.66 -1.35 -33.74
N GLY A 54 -8.41 -1.19 -34.16
CA GLY A 54 -7.91 0.07 -34.74
C GLY A 54 -7.83 1.23 -33.74
N LEU A 55 -7.78 0.96 -32.44
CA LEU A 55 -7.78 2.02 -31.43
C LEU A 55 -6.46 2.80 -31.45
N PRO A 56 -6.48 4.15 -31.55
CA PRO A 56 -5.26 4.97 -31.58
C PRO A 56 -4.37 4.79 -30.35
N SER A 57 -4.97 4.46 -29.20
CA SER A 57 -4.29 4.25 -27.92
C SER A 57 -3.60 2.89 -27.79
N ALA A 58 -3.81 1.93 -28.70
CA ALA A 58 -3.31 0.56 -28.60
C ALA A 58 -1.77 0.47 -28.41
N ARG A 59 -1.03 1.39 -29.04
CA ARG A 59 0.44 1.47 -28.95
C ARG A 59 0.96 2.43 -27.88
N ARG A 60 0.07 3.05 -27.11
CA ARG A 60 0.46 3.98 -26.04
C ARG A 60 1.22 3.22 -24.96
N LYS A 61 2.35 3.80 -24.51
CA LYS A 61 3.10 3.30 -23.34
C LYS A 61 2.23 3.42 -22.08
N ASP A 62 2.44 2.50 -21.15
CA ASP A 62 1.79 2.59 -19.84
C ASP A 62 2.16 3.90 -19.15
N SER A 63 1.21 4.47 -18.44
CA SER A 63 1.45 5.70 -17.68
C SER A 63 2.50 5.44 -16.60
N GLN A 64 3.51 6.30 -16.57
CA GLN A 64 4.51 6.35 -15.51
C GLN A 64 4.13 7.55 -14.63
N GLY A 65 3.70 7.31 -13.40
CA GLY A 65 3.33 8.39 -12.49
C GLY A 65 2.31 7.97 -11.45
N ILE A 66 1.87 8.93 -10.65
CA ILE A 66 0.87 8.71 -9.61
C ILE A 66 -0.49 8.48 -10.30
N CYS A 67 -1.18 7.39 -9.92
CA CYS A 67 -2.52 7.09 -10.41
C CYS A 67 -3.44 8.32 -10.23
N PHE A 68 -4.27 8.59 -11.24
CA PHE A 68 -5.17 9.74 -11.34
C PHE A 68 -4.54 11.12 -11.53
N LEU A 69 -3.30 11.36 -11.06
CA LEU A 69 -2.62 12.65 -11.18
C LEU A 69 -1.70 12.73 -12.41
N GLY A 70 -1.39 11.58 -13.01
CA GLY A 70 -0.52 11.52 -14.17
C GLY A 70 0.96 11.76 -13.84
N LYS A 71 1.70 12.29 -14.81
CA LYS A 71 3.13 12.54 -14.67
C LYS A 71 3.37 13.89 -14.00
N ILE A 72 3.43 13.89 -12.68
CA ILE A 72 3.72 15.09 -11.88
C ILE A 72 5.06 14.94 -11.15
N ASN A 73 5.71 16.07 -10.89
CA ASN A 73 6.80 16.11 -9.93
C ASN A 73 6.18 16.09 -8.53
N TYR A 74 6.39 14.99 -7.78
CA TYR A 74 5.83 14.81 -6.44
C TYR A 74 6.19 15.96 -5.50
N ASN A 75 7.46 16.40 -5.49
CA ASN A 75 7.91 17.47 -4.61
C ASN A 75 7.24 18.81 -4.94
N ASP A 76 7.07 19.13 -6.23
CA ASP A 76 6.39 20.35 -6.65
C ASP A 76 4.90 20.31 -6.30
N PHE A 77 4.26 19.15 -6.46
CA PHE A 77 2.88 18.94 -6.06
C PHE A 77 2.71 19.14 -4.56
N VAL A 78 3.51 18.46 -3.75
CA VAL A 78 3.46 18.57 -2.29
C VAL A 78 3.74 20.00 -1.84
N ARG A 79 4.75 20.66 -2.42
CA ARG A 79 5.07 22.07 -2.14
C ARG A 79 3.88 22.99 -2.41
N ARG A 80 3.16 22.77 -3.51
CA ARG A 80 2.02 23.60 -3.90
C ARG A 80 0.87 23.52 -2.89
N PHE A 81 0.62 22.34 -2.29
CA PHE A 81 -0.53 22.11 -1.40
C PHE A 81 -0.18 22.24 0.07
N LEU A 82 1.00 21.82 0.49
CA LEU A 82 1.43 21.82 1.89
C LEU A 82 2.49 22.89 2.20
N GLY A 83 3.03 23.53 1.17
CA GLY A 83 4.09 24.53 1.34
C GLY A 83 5.42 23.90 1.76
N GLU A 84 6.31 24.73 2.25
CA GLU A 84 7.56 24.34 2.89
C GLU A 84 7.60 24.87 4.32
N LYS A 85 8.06 24.05 5.25
CA LYS A 85 8.28 24.39 6.66
C LYS A 85 9.60 23.78 7.10
N GLU A 86 10.58 24.62 7.42
CA GLU A 86 11.86 24.11 7.89
C GLU A 86 11.70 23.29 9.17
N GLY A 87 12.36 22.13 9.24
CA GLY A 87 12.39 21.22 10.35
C GLY A 87 13.77 20.65 10.60
N ALA A 88 13.96 20.00 11.73
CA ALA A 88 15.23 19.41 12.10
C ALA A 88 15.41 18.00 11.54
N VAL A 89 16.63 17.67 11.13
CA VAL A 89 17.10 16.29 10.91
C VAL A 89 17.94 15.90 12.10
N ILE A 90 17.52 14.86 12.82
CA ILE A 90 18.16 14.37 14.05
C ILE A 90 18.69 12.96 13.80
N GLU A 91 19.92 12.71 14.20
CA GLU A 91 20.47 11.36 14.26
C GLU A 91 19.77 10.58 15.37
N PHE A 92 19.18 9.43 15.00
CA PHE A 92 18.31 8.67 15.90
C PHE A 92 19.04 8.13 17.14
N GLU A 93 20.26 7.65 16.97
CA GLU A 93 21.05 7.02 18.01
C GLU A 93 21.59 8.02 19.04
N THR A 94 21.96 9.21 18.59
CA THR A 94 22.64 10.22 19.45
C THR A 94 21.73 11.37 19.88
N GLY A 95 20.57 11.53 19.21
CA GLY A 95 19.70 12.68 19.40
C GLY A 95 20.28 14.01 18.86
N LYS A 96 21.42 13.96 18.17
CA LYS A 96 22.09 15.17 17.66
C LYS A 96 21.41 15.68 16.40
N LYS A 97 21.18 16.99 16.35
CA LYS A 97 20.74 17.65 15.11
C LYS A 97 21.92 17.67 14.12
N ILE A 98 21.72 17.06 12.94
CA ILE A 98 22.75 16.93 11.89
C ILE A 98 22.37 17.65 10.59
N GLY A 99 21.20 18.25 10.52
CA GLY A 99 20.76 18.99 9.35
C GLY A 99 19.38 19.60 9.51
N THR A 100 18.84 20.07 8.39
CA THR A 100 17.47 20.59 8.28
C THR A 100 16.80 20.02 7.03
N HIS A 101 15.47 20.06 7.02
CA HIS A 101 14.64 19.68 5.87
C HIS A 101 13.51 20.70 5.65
N ARG A 102 12.79 20.60 4.52
CA ARG A 102 11.76 21.55 4.12
C ARG A 102 10.33 21.14 4.48
N GLY A 103 10.17 20.12 5.32
CA GLY A 103 8.91 19.58 5.76
C GLY A 103 8.96 18.05 5.83
N TYR A 104 8.46 17.46 6.93
CA TYR A 104 8.47 15.99 7.10
C TYR A 104 7.69 15.25 6.00
N TRP A 105 6.73 15.92 5.36
CA TRP A 105 5.90 15.36 4.27
C TRP A 105 6.66 15.12 2.96
N PHE A 106 7.84 15.72 2.77
CA PHE A 106 8.73 15.40 1.66
C PHE A 106 9.53 14.12 1.86
N HIS A 107 9.43 13.52 3.05
CA HIS A 107 10.26 12.39 3.43
C HIS A 107 9.40 11.16 3.76
N THR A 108 9.89 9.99 3.35
CA THR A 108 9.26 8.69 3.62
C THR A 108 10.20 7.85 4.47
N ILE A 109 9.65 7.09 5.41
CA ILE A 109 10.44 6.13 6.19
C ILE A 109 11.11 5.13 5.23
N GLY A 110 12.40 4.87 5.44
CA GLY A 110 13.23 4.09 4.52
C GLY A 110 13.87 4.90 3.39
N GLN A 111 13.54 6.18 3.25
CA GLN A 111 14.15 7.02 2.22
C GLN A 111 15.64 7.23 2.49
N ARG A 112 16.45 6.97 1.45
CA ARG A 112 17.90 7.18 1.47
C ARG A 112 18.33 8.41 0.67
N LYS A 113 17.67 8.65 -0.47
CA LYS A 113 18.07 9.72 -1.41
C LYS A 113 17.44 11.06 -1.05
N GLY A 114 18.13 12.15 -1.33
CA GLY A 114 17.58 13.50 -1.22
C GLY A 114 17.57 14.09 0.19
N LEU A 115 18.32 13.51 1.14
CA LEU A 115 18.44 14.02 2.50
C LEU A 115 19.43 15.19 2.62
N GLY A 116 20.36 15.34 1.67
CA GLY A 116 21.35 16.42 1.68
C GLY A 116 22.39 16.32 2.80
N LEU A 117 22.56 15.15 3.41
CA LEU A 117 23.46 14.92 4.52
C LEU A 117 24.79 14.34 4.04
N GLY A 118 25.89 14.83 4.58
CA GLY A 118 27.22 14.24 4.40
C GLY A 118 27.44 13.02 5.29
N GLY A 119 28.51 12.23 5.00
CA GLY A 119 28.91 11.11 5.84
C GLY A 119 28.01 9.87 5.80
N GLY A 120 27.07 9.80 4.82
CA GLY A 120 26.10 8.70 4.71
C GLY A 120 26.65 7.35 4.26
N PRO A 121 25.79 6.31 4.12
CA PRO A 121 24.36 6.44 3.84
C PRO A 121 23.49 6.71 5.06
N TRP A 122 22.57 7.66 4.95
CA TRP A 122 21.54 7.94 5.93
C TRP A 122 20.19 7.42 5.46
N PHE A 123 19.36 6.96 6.38
CA PHE A 123 18.00 6.52 6.13
C PHE A 123 17.02 7.19 7.09
N VAL A 124 15.87 7.61 6.61
CA VAL A 124 14.78 8.10 7.47
C VAL A 124 14.19 6.91 8.23
N VAL A 125 14.27 6.94 9.55
CA VAL A 125 13.80 5.85 10.42
C VAL A 125 12.53 6.20 11.21
N LYS A 126 12.30 7.49 11.48
CA LYS A 126 11.14 7.97 12.24
C LYS A 126 10.79 9.40 11.81
N LYS A 127 9.51 9.76 11.94
CA LYS A 127 9.03 11.14 11.76
C LYS A 127 8.27 11.58 13.01
N ASP A 128 8.52 12.81 13.44
CA ASP A 128 7.67 13.51 14.39
C ASP A 128 6.89 14.58 13.62
N ILE A 129 5.58 14.35 13.51
CA ILE A 129 4.67 15.19 12.74
C ILE A 129 4.40 16.51 13.47
N GLN A 130 4.29 16.46 14.80
CA GLN A 130 3.96 17.63 15.63
C GLN A 130 5.10 18.63 15.63
N ASP A 131 6.31 18.16 15.86
CA ASP A 131 7.50 19.00 15.96
C ASP A 131 8.22 19.21 14.62
N ASN A 132 7.68 18.63 13.53
CA ASN A 132 8.28 18.70 12.20
C ASN A 132 9.74 18.23 12.18
N ILE A 133 10.01 17.05 12.75
CA ILE A 133 11.33 16.45 12.84
C ILE A 133 11.38 15.15 12.03
N ILE A 134 12.49 14.92 11.34
CA ILE A 134 12.82 13.59 10.80
C ILE A 134 14.03 13.05 11.54
N TYR A 135 13.96 11.76 11.92
CA TYR A 135 15.06 11.03 12.50
C TYR A 135 15.71 10.16 11.43
N VAL A 136 17.02 10.20 11.38
CA VAL A 136 17.81 9.42 10.41
C VAL A 136 18.87 8.61 11.13
N SER A 137 19.25 7.48 10.54
CA SER A 137 20.25 6.57 11.05
C SER A 137 21.19 6.10 9.95
N HIS A 138 22.46 5.83 10.29
CA HIS A 138 23.42 5.13 9.42
C HIS A 138 23.11 3.64 9.31
N GLY A 139 22.74 3.05 10.43
CA GLY A 139 22.19 1.71 10.47
C GLY A 139 20.71 1.81 10.20
N TYR A 140 20.31 1.68 8.95
CA TYR A 140 18.94 1.30 8.68
C TYR A 140 18.81 -0.14 9.17
N ASP A 141 18.57 -0.26 10.47
CA ASP A 141 18.20 -1.54 11.02
C ASP A 141 16.80 -1.85 10.48
N ALA A 142 16.84 -2.43 9.29
CA ALA A 142 15.68 -2.92 8.62
C ALA A 142 14.86 -3.85 9.55
N GLU A 143 15.46 -4.39 10.58
CA GLU A 143 14.78 -5.31 11.50
C GLU A 143 13.61 -4.66 12.24
N GLN A 144 13.66 -3.38 12.55
CA GLN A 144 12.52 -2.67 13.17
C GLN A 144 11.38 -2.36 12.18
N GLN A 145 11.64 -2.39 10.89
CA GLN A 145 10.63 -2.27 9.83
C GLN A 145 10.33 -3.60 9.13
N TYR A 146 11.01 -4.66 9.56
CA TYR A 146 10.72 -6.02 9.17
C TYR A 146 10.01 -6.70 10.33
N GLY A 147 8.89 -7.25 10.06
CA GLY A 147 8.12 -8.05 11.00
C GLY A 147 7.52 -9.26 10.32
N TYR A 148 7.04 -10.18 11.11
CA TYR A 148 6.20 -11.28 10.65
C TYR A 148 4.73 -10.99 10.95
N GLU A 149 4.43 -9.86 11.58
CA GLU A 149 3.06 -9.52 11.94
C GLU A 149 2.80 -8.02 11.87
N PHE A 150 1.53 -7.68 11.70
CA PHE A 150 1.00 -6.33 11.84
C PHE A 150 -0.47 -6.38 12.27
N ARG A 151 -0.92 -5.31 12.93
CA ARG A 151 -2.33 -5.11 13.29
C ARG A 151 -2.99 -4.13 12.33
N MET A 152 -4.29 -4.34 12.13
CA MET A 152 -5.14 -3.47 11.35
C MET A 152 -6.29 -2.97 12.21
N LYS A 153 -6.53 -1.66 12.15
CA LYS A 153 -7.67 -0.98 12.77
C LYS A 153 -8.70 -0.63 11.70
N ASP A 154 -9.92 -0.37 12.13
CA ASP A 154 -11.00 0.16 11.28
C ASP A 154 -11.14 -0.62 9.97
N PHE A 155 -11.21 -1.95 10.09
CA PHE A 155 -11.25 -2.83 8.92
C PHE A 155 -12.57 -2.65 8.16
N ASN A 156 -12.47 -2.25 6.90
CA ASN A 156 -13.59 -2.14 5.97
C ASN A 156 -13.78 -3.45 5.19
N PHE A 157 -14.91 -4.11 5.37
CA PHE A 157 -15.34 -5.21 4.52
C PHE A 157 -16.12 -4.67 3.32
N ILE A 158 -15.70 -5.03 2.11
CA ILE A 158 -16.36 -4.57 0.88
C ILE A 158 -17.75 -5.17 0.74
N THR A 159 -17.90 -6.47 1.03
CA THR A 159 -19.17 -7.20 0.86
C THR A 159 -19.69 -7.68 2.19
N ASP A 160 -19.08 -8.68 2.76
CA ASP A 160 -19.42 -9.23 4.06
C ASP A 160 -18.15 -9.55 4.83
N ASN A 161 -18.28 -9.71 6.15
CA ASN A 161 -17.26 -10.32 6.95
C ASN A 161 -17.40 -11.85 6.87
N PRO A 162 -16.52 -12.57 6.16
CA PRO A 162 -16.61 -14.02 6.04
C PRO A 162 -16.27 -14.75 7.34
N TRP A 163 -15.72 -14.04 8.32
CA TRP A 163 -15.28 -14.57 9.62
C TRP A 163 -16.19 -14.12 10.76
N GLU A 164 -17.37 -13.60 10.47
CA GLU A 164 -18.33 -13.19 11.50
C GLU A 164 -18.71 -14.38 12.38
N GLY A 165 -18.42 -14.27 13.69
CA GLY A 165 -18.63 -15.34 14.67
C GLY A 165 -17.54 -16.43 14.70
N SER A 166 -16.50 -16.34 13.84
CA SER A 166 -15.31 -17.19 13.93
C SER A 166 -14.38 -16.68 15.05
N THR A 167 -13.81 -17.61 15.82
CA THR A 167 -12.82 -17.31 16.87
C THR A 167 -11.46 -17.95 16.58
N GLY A 168 -11.26 -18.39 15.34
CA GLY A 168 -10.08 -19.12 14.90
C GLY A 168 -9.03 -18.29 14.17
N GLU A 169 -8.02 -18.99 13.69
CA GLU A 169 -7.07 -18.48 12.73
C GLU A 169 -7.55 -18.86 11.32
N GLU A 170 -7.55 -17.89 10.41
CA GLU A 170 -7.99 -18.08 9.03
C GLU A 170 -6.81 -17.96 8.08
N GLU A 171 -6.67 -18.90 7.15
CA GLU A 171 -5.67 -18.78 6.09
C GLU A 171 -6.10 -17.73 5.08
N VAL A 172 -5.23 -16.77 4.83
CA VAL A 172 -5.46 -15.66 3.92
C VAL A 172 -4.22 -15.35 3.09
N THR A 173 -4.43 -14.57 2.05
CA THR A 173 -3.33 -13.84 1.41
C THR A 173 -3.55 -12.34 1.60
N PHE A 174 -2.47 -11.56 1.55
CA PHE A 174 -2.56 -10.14 1.80
C PHE A 174 -1.53 -9.33 1.02
N LYS A 175 -1.75 -8.01 0.96
CA LYS A 175 -0.81 -7.00 0.47
C LYS A 175 -0.74 -5.84 1.45
N ILE A 176 0.46 -5.29 1.66
CA ILE A 176 0.71 -4.05 2.42
C ILE A 176 1.19 -2.92 1.52
N ARG A 177 1.41 -3.22 0.24
CA ARG A 177 1.85 -2.31 -0.82
C ARG A 177 1.33 -2.80 -2.15
N HIS A 178 1.33 -1.91 -3.13
CA HIS A 178 1.03 -2.28 -4.51
C HIS A 178 2.19 -3.10 -5.11
N THR A 179 2.08 -4.42 -5.02
CA THR A 179 3.01 -5.41 -5.59
C THR A 179 2.20 -6.46 -6.37
N PRO A 180 2.79 -7.11 -7.39
CA PRO A 180 2.11 -8.21 -8.07
C PRO A 180 1.93 -9.45 -7.18
N GLU A 181 2.81 -9.62 -6.21
CA GLU A 181 2.84 -10.80 -5.32
C GLU A 181 1.81 -10.65 -4.20
N PHE A 182 1.13 -11.76 -3.90
CA PHE A 182 0.29 -11.94 -2.72
C PHE A 182 1.08 -12.72 -1.67
N ILE A 183 1.14 -12.21 -0.46
CA ILE A 183 1.85 -12.84 0.65
C ILE A 183 0.87 -13.70 1.43
N LYS A 184 1.27 -14.93 1.75
CA LYS A 184 0.47 -15.84 2.58
C LYS A 184 0.58 -15.47 4.05
N GLY A 185 -0.50 -15.63 4.79
CA GLY A 185 -0.53 -15.39 6.21
C GLY A 185 -1.75 -15.99 6.88
N ARG A 186 -1.80 -15.79 8.19
CA ARG A 186 -2.94 -16.16 9.02
C ARG A 186 -3.54 -14.89 9.60
N LEU A 187 -4.84 -14.77 9.48
CA LEU A 187 -5.62 -13.70 10.07
C LEU A 187 -6.15 -14.17 11.42
N LEU A 188 -5.93 -13.35 12.43
CA LEU A 188 -6.50 -13.51 13.76
C LEU A 188 -7.41 -12.32 14.05
N HIS A 189 -8.48 -12.56 14.79
CA HIS A 189 -9.39 -11.52 15.26
C HIS A 189 -9.43 -11.55 16.78
N ASP A 190 -9.21 -10.41 17.39
CA ASP A 190 -9.32 -10.20 18.84
C ASP A 190 -10.04 -8.87 19.15
N GLU A 191 -10.13 -8.51 20.43
CA GLU A 191 -10.82 -7.28 20.88
C GLU A 191 -10.18 -5.99 20.33
N GLU A 192 -8.91 -6.04 19.90
CA GLU A 192 -8.17 -4.91 19.34
C GLU A 192 -8.27 -4.83 17.80
N GLY A 193 -8.98 -5.76 17.16
CA GLY A 193 -9.19 -5.80 15.71
C GLY A 193 -8.56 -7.01 15.02
N TYR A 194 -8.05 -6.81 13.82
CA TYR A 194 -7.47 -7.86 13.00
C TYR A 194 -5.95 -7.82 13.05
N ARG A 195 -5.32 -8.99 13.22
CA ARG A 195 -3.87 -9.18 13.19
C ARG A 195 -3.50 -10.20 12.14
N ILE A 196 -2.50 -9.87 11.32
CA ILE A 196 -1.90 -10.79 10.35
C ILE A 196 -0.60 -11.32 10.90
N ILE A 197 -0.42 -12.64 10.80
CA ILE A 197 0.87 -13.33 10.96
C ILE A 197 1.29 -13.81 9.58
N SER A 198 2.37 -13.23 9.06
CA SER A 198 2.91 -13.53 7.73
C SER A 198 3.71 -14.81 7.70
N SER A 199 3.66 -15.54 6.60
CA SER A 199 4.53 -16.70 6.34
C SER A 199 5.99 -16.32 6.04
N GLU A 200 6.25 -15.07 5.70
CA GLU A 200 7.57 -14.54 5.36
C GLU A 200 7.83 -13.19 6.01
N LYS A 201 9.10 -12.80 6.07
CA LYS A 201 9.52 -11.53 6.64
C LYS A 201 9.07 -10.36 5.76
N LEU A 202 8.22 -9.50 6.31
CA LEU A 202 7.66 -8.35 5.62
C LEU A 202 8.61 -7.15 5.67
N GLN A 203 8.78 -6.49 4.54
CA GLN A 203 9.55 -5.25 4.47
C GLN A 203 8.64 -4.04 4.41
N GLY A 204 8.91 -3.07 5.28
CA GLY A 204 8.31 -1.73 5.20
C GLY A 204 6.86 -1.68 5.67
N ILE A 205 6.55 -2.43 6.71
CA ILE A 205 5.35 -2.21 7.51
C ILE A 205 5.46 -0.81 8.12
N ALA A 206 4.45 0.02 7.92
CA ALA A 206 4.43 1.36 8.50
C ALA A 206 3.01 1.76 8.90
N PRO A 207 2.83 2.39 10.06
CA PRO A 207 1.56 2.96 10.47
C PRO A 207 1.00 3.92 9.41
N GLY A 208 -0.32 3.89 9.23
CA GLY A 208 -1.02 4.68 8.22
C GLY A 208 -1.03 4.08 6.81
N GLN A 209 -0.40 2.92 6.60
CA GLN A 209 -0.61 2.11 5.39
C GLN A 209 -1.82 1.21 5.55
N PHE A 210 -2.32 0.67 4.45
CA PHE A 210 -3.43 -0.29 4.48
C PHE A 210 -2.93 -1.71 4.25
N GLY A 211 -3.37 -2.62 5.13
CA GLY A 211 -3.28 -4.05 4.91
C GLY A 211 -4.52 -4.53 4.17
N VAL A 212 -4.36 -5.07 2.97
CA VAL A 212 -5.45 -5.56 2.12
C VAL A 212 -5.51 -7.07 2.20
N ILE A 213 -6.67 -7.63 2.51
CA ILE A 213 -6.86 -9.05 2.77
C ILE A 213 -7.65 -9.70 1.65
N TYR A 214 -7.20 -10.87 1.25
CA TYR A 214 -7.80 -11.71 0.21
C TYR A 214 -8.03 -13.13 0.74
N ASP A 215 -8.84 -13.91 0.02
CA ASP A 215 -8.97 -15.33 0.27
C ASP A 215 -7.63 -16.07 0.11
N ALA A 216 -7.55 -17.31 0.62
CA ALA A 216 -6.33 -18.12 0.60
C ALA A 216 -5.77 -18.34 -0.83
N GLU A 217 -6.63 -18.33 -1.83
CA GLU A 217 -6.29 -18.47 -3.24
C GLU A 217 -6.04 -17.16 -3.98
N SER A 218 -6.06 -16.03 -3.28
CA SER A 218 -5.85 -14.67 -3.84
C SER A 218 -6.85 -14.28 -4.95
N ARG A 219 -8.09 -14.77 -4.87
CA ARG A 219 -9.13 -14.54 -5.90
C ARG A 219 -10.15 -13.49 -5.51
N VAL A 220 -10.40 -13.33 -4.22
CA VAL A 220 -11.41 -12.43 -3.67
C VAL A 220 -10.75 -11.45 -2.72
N CYS A 221 -10.92 -10.15 -2.96
CA CYS A 221 -10.54 -9.10 -2.03
C CYS A 221 -11.66 -8.89 -1.02
N PHE A 222 -11.40 -9.15 0.26
CA PHE A 222 -12.38 -8.94 1.32
C PHE A 222 -12.48 -7.49 1.77
N GLY A 223 -11.36 -6.77 1.71
CA GLY A 223 -11.28 -5.39 2.16
C GLY A 223 -9.91 -5.02 2.71
N SER A 224 -9.85 -3.97 3.50
CA SER A 224 -8.59 -3.51 4.11
C SER A 224 -8.80 -2.78 5.42
N GLY A 225 -7.74 -2.72 6.25
CA GLY A 225 -7.67 -1.94 7.46
C GLY A 225 -6.38 -1.13 7.54
N GLU A 226 -6.40 -0.04 8.31
CA GLU A 226 -5.21 0.78 8.53
C GLU A 226 -4.22 0.06 9.45
N ILE A 227 -2.97 -0.02 9.05
CA ILE A 227 -1.87 -0.57 9.86
C ILE A 227 -1.53 0.43 10.98
N GLY A 228 -1.60 -0.04 12.22
CA GLY A 228 -1.39 0.76 13.42
C GLY A 228 -0.27 0.26 14.32
#